data_b40e57c73ce900fb2efaaaa741a17700
#
_entry.id   b40e57c73ce900fb2efaaaa741a17700
#
_cell.length_a   1.000
_cell.length_b   1.000
_cell.length_c   1.000
_cell.angle_alpha   90.00
_cell.angle_beta   90.00
_cell.angle_gamma   90.00
#
_symmetry.space_group_name_H-M   'P 1'
#
loop_
_entity.id
_entity.type
_entity.pdbx_description
1 polymer ?
#
loop_
_entity_poly.entity_id
_entity_poly.type
_entity_poly.pdbx_seq_one_letter_code
_entity_poly.pdbx_strand_id
1 'polypeptide(L)'
;GDALLAASIQRAGNVFLASRYESTGAAAPLPAYVRRSTAPDPGAAATTLQSAQHPIPSLGAVAAGVGHVYAEPDNDGRVRQIPLLLRYDSVGVPSLALLAVQHSLHLGLDDLRALDASEGLRLGGLNIPTNAGVMLRPRWQVSGDSAATFPTLSAASVLDGTAPAGSLKGKIVLVGEMTDAPGAAAARVEERLVHPVEVLAQAVSSMRLGLGVVEPAWAMPVTWLVLAL
;
A
#
# COMPACT_ATOMS: atom_id res chain seq x y z
N GLY A 1 8.39 -24.98 -11.01
CA GLY A 1 7.76 -23.98 -10.17
C GLY A 1 7.82 -22.61 -10.78
N ASP A 2 8.91 -21.87 -10.59
CA ASP A 2 9.01 -20.43 -10.86
C ASP A 2 8.79 -20.04 -12.33
N ALA A 3 9.27 -20.83 -13.29
CA ALA A 3 9.08 -20.54 -14.71
C ALA A 3 7.60 -20.61 -15.15
N LEU A 4 6.82 -21.53 -14.59
CA LEU A 4 5.39 -21.65 -14.85
C LEU A 4 4.63 -20.47 -14.22
N LEU A 5 5.00 -20.08 -13.01
CA LEU A 5 4.43 -18.92 -12.33
C LEU A 5 4.77 -17.63 -13.09
N ALA A 6 6.02 -17.46 -13.52
CA ALA A 6 6.44 -16.31 -14.33
C ALA A 6 5.63 -16.21 -15.63
N ALA A 7 5.45 -17.33 -16.35
CA ALA A 7 4.64 -17.37 -17.56
C ALA A 7 3.16 -17.03 -17.30
N SER A 8 2.62 -17.43 -16.15
CA SER A 8 1.24 -17.11 -15.75
C SER A 8 1.08 -15.64 -15.40
N ILE A 9 2.02 -15.05 -14.64
CA ILE A 9 2.08 -13.63 -14.31
C ILE A 9 2.15 -12.78 -15.58
N GLN A 10 3.04 -13.16 -16.50
CA GLN A 10 3.20 -12.46 -17.79
C GLN A 10 1.91 -12.49 -18.63
N ARG A 11 1.27 -13.66 -18.70
CA ARG A 11 0.01 -13.82 -19.43
C ARG A 11 -1.14 -13.03 -18.82
N ALA A 12 -1.20 -12.95 -17.49
CA ALA A 12 -2.21 -12.17 -16.77
C ALA A 12 -2.05 -10.67 -17.02
N GLY A 13 -0.82 -10.15 -17.05
CA GLY A 13 -0.49 -8.76 -17.37
C GLY A 13 -0.92 -7.72 -16.32
N ASN A 14 -1.56 -8.15 -15.24
CA ASN A 14 -2.13 -7.29 -14.19
C ASN A 14 -1.73 -7.72 -12.77
N VAL A 15 -0.62 -8.44 -12.66
CA VAL A 15 -0.09 -8.91 -11.38
C VAL A 15 1.00 -7.98 -10.89
N PHE A 16 0.81 -7.44 -9.69
CA PHE A 16 1.78 -6.60 -8.99
C PHE A 16 2.40 -7.39 -7.85
N LEU A 17 3.70 -7.22 -7.62
CA LEU A 17 4.43 -7.93 -6.58
C LEU A 17 4.88 -6.99 -5.47
N ALA A 18 4.97 -7.53 -4.27
CA ALA A 18 5.39 -6.79 -3.09
C ALA A 18 6.92 -6.74 -2.95
N SER A 19 7.45 -5.59 -2.52
CA SER A 19 8.79 -5.44 -1.98
C SER A 19 8.71 -5.01 -0.53
N ARG A 20 9.62 -5.52 0.30
CA ARG A 20 9.79 -5.12 1.68
C ARG A 20 10.93 -4.12 1.79
N TYR A 21 10.76 -3.09 2.59
CA TYR A 21 11.76 -2.05 2.85
C TYR A 21 11.97 -1.92 4.36
N GLU A 22 13.20 -1.59 4.77
CA GLU A 22 13.59 -1.50 6.18
C GLU A 22 14.41 -0.24 6.43
N SER A 23 14.32 0.30 7.64
CA SER A 23 15.06 1.49 8.08
C SER A 23 16.53 1.23 8.38
N THR A 24 16.94 -0.03 8.45
CA THR A 24 18.30 -0.48 8.73
C THR A 24 18.81 -1.39 7.62
N GLY A 25 20.12 -1.58 7.55
CA GLY A 25 20.76 -2.44 6.58
C GLY A 25 21.57 -1.67 5.53
N ALA A 26 22.16 -2.40 4.59
CA ALA A 26 22.98 -1.82 3.53
C ALA A 26 22.08 -1.40 2.34
N ALA A 27 22.27 -0.17 1.90
CA ALA A 27 21.61 0.32 0.69
C ALA A 27 22.12 -0.45 -0.55
N ALA A 28 21.19 -0.82 -1.41
CA ALA A 28 21.48 -1.45 -2.69
C ALA A 28 20.69 -0.73 -3.80
N PRO A 29 21.25 -0.59 -5.01
CA PRO A 29 20.53 0.04 -6.10
C PRO A 29 19.28 -0.77 -6.47
N LEU A 30 18.22 -0.06 -6.84
CA LEU A 30 16.98 -0.70 -7.25
C LEU A 30 17.19 -1.51 -8.54
N PRO A 31 16.74 -2.78 -8.58
CA PRO A 31 16.70 -3.56 -9.80
C PRO A 31 15.88 -2.87 -10.89
N ALA A 32 16.22 -3.07 -12.16
CA ALA A 32 15.53 -2.43 -13.29
C ALA A 32 14.02 -2.70 -13.29
N TYR A 33 13.60 -3.91 -12.92
CA TYR A 33 12.19 -4.26 -12.85
C TYR A 33 11.42 -3.58 -11.71
N VAL A 34 12.10 -3.08 -10.68
CA VAL A 34 11.49 -2.23 -9.64
C VAL A 34 11.48 -0.78 -10.10
N ARG A 35 12.61 -0.31 -10.67
CA ARG A 35 12.79 1.08 -11.09
C ARG A 35 11.74 1.52 -12.12
N ARG A 36 11.24 0.64 -12.97
CA ARG A 36 10.14 0.97 -13.92
C ARG A 36 8.81 1.31 -13.23
N SER A 37 8.65 0.95 -11.95
CA SER A 37 7.46 1.24 -11.15
C SER A 37 7.70 2.38 -10.15
N THR A 38 8.75 3.19 -10.32
CA THR A 38 9.03 4.32 -9.44
C THR A 38 8.43 5.62 -9.97
N ALA A 39 8.13 6.50 -9.03
CA ALA A 39 7.72 7.89 -9.28
C ALA A 39 8.93 8.84 -9.07
N PRO A 40 8.84 10.12 -9.44
CA PRO A 40 9.80 11.13 -9.05
C PRO A 40 10.02 11.17 -7.53
N ASP A 41 11.17 11.70 -7.10
CA ASP A 41 11.50 11.87 -5.67
C ASP A 41 10.37 12.62 -4.94
N PRO A 42 9.74 12.01 -3.92
CA PRO A 42 8.65 12.65 -3.18
C PRO A 42 9.11 13.75 -2.22
N GLY A 43 10.41 14.01 -2.15
CA GLY A 43 10.99 15.04 -1.28
C GLY A 43 11.42 14.52 0.10
N ALA A 44 12.07 15.41 0.85
CA ALA A 44 12.71 15.09 2.13
C ALA A 44 11.72 14.74 3.26
N ALA A 45 10.45 15.15 3.15
CA ALA A 45 9.43 14.84 4.15
C ALA A 45 8.92 13.39 4.06
N ALA A 46 9.14 12.71 2.94
CA ALA A 46 8.73 11.33 2.77
C ALA A 46 9.62 10.36 3.57
N THR A 47 9.03 9.28 4.05
CA THR A 47 9.76 8.23 4.77
C THR A 47 10.89 7.68 3.92
N THR A 48 12.13 7.79 4.42
CA THR A 48 13.34 7.30 3.74
C THR A 48 13.78 6.00 4.38
N LEU A 49 14.01 4.96 3.56
CA LEU A 49 14.44 3.65 4.00
C LEU A 49 15.80 3.28 3.40
N GLN A 50 16.53 2.35 4.02
CA GLN A 50 17.92 2.06 3.70
C GLN A 50 18.13 0.75 2.96
N SER A 51 17.33 -0.27 3.26
CA SER A 51 17.46 -1.56 2.61
C SER A 51 16.15 -2.04 2.02
N ALA A 52 16.24 -2.96 1.07
CA ALA A 52 15.06 -3.51 0.39
C ALA A 52 15.25 -4.98 0.03
N GLN A 53 14.18 -5.73 0.15
CA GLN A 53 14.05 -7.09 -0.37
C GLN A 53 13.02 -7.11 -1.49
N HIS A 54 13.44 -7.55 -2.65
CA HIS A 54 12.61 -7.57 -3.86
C HIS A 54 12.20 -8.99 -4.25
N PRO A 55 11.13 -9.14 -5.04
CA PRO A 55 10.83 -10.42 -5.68
C PRO A 55 12.03 -10.94 -6.48
N ILE A 56 12.13 -12.26 -6.60
CA ILE A 56 13.17 -12.86 -7.44
C ILE A 56 13.09 -12.31 -8.87
N PRO A 57 14.24 -12.11 -9.55
CA PRO A 57 14.26 -11.45 -10.86
C PRO A 57 13.36 -12.08 -11.92
N SER A 58 13.22 -13.41 -11.89
CA SER A 58 12.37 -14.16 -12.83
C SER A 58 10.88 -13.79 -12.72
N LEU A 59 10.40 -13.44 -11.54
CA LEU A 59 9.01 -13.02 -11.30
C LEU A 59 8.87 -11.49 -11.41
N GLY A 60 9.82 -10.74 -10.84
CA GLY A 60 9.79 -9.28 -10.88
C GLY A 60 9.85 -8.71 -12.30
N ALA A 61 10.62 -9.36 -13.20
CA ALA A 61 10.77 -8.92 -14.57
C ALA A 61 9.46 -8.98 -15.38
N VAL A 62 8.57 -9.94 -15.09
CA VAL A 62 7.32 -10.18 -15.81
C VAL A 62 6.08 -9.61 -15.12
N ALA A 63 6.21 -9.16 -13.87
CA ALA A 63 5.11 -8.52 -13.14
C ALA A 63 4.72 -7.19 -13.80
N ALA A 64 3.49 -6.76 -13.67
CA ALA A 64 3.01 -5.45 -14.14
C ALA A 64 3.69 -4.29 -13.40
N GLY A 65 4.07 -4.52 -12.13
CA GLY A 65 4.82 -3.59 -11.32
C GLY A 65 5.21 -4.18 -9.98
N VAL A 66 6.07 -3.46 -9.26
CA VAL A 66 6.54 -3.84 -7.92
C VAL A 66 6.37 -2.65 -6.99
N GLY A 67 5.64 -2.83 -5.90
CA GLY A 67 5.37 -1.80 -4.91
C GLY A 67 5.75 -2.21 -3.50
N HIS A 68 5.90 -1.25 -2.60
CA HIS A 68 6.19 -1.55 -1.20
C HIS A 68 4.93 -1.93 -0.41
N VAL A 69 5.13 -2.70 0.65
CA VAL A 69 4.11 -3.05 1.64
C VAL A 69 4.48 -2.52 3.03
N TYR A 70 5.30 -1.48 3.08
CA TYR A 70 5.77 -0.89 4.32
C TYR A 70 4.62 -0.17 5.02
N ALA A 71 4.45 -0.48 6.29
CA ALA A 71 3.60 0.25 7.21
C ALA A 71 4.32 0.23 8.57
N GLU A 72 4.55 1.39 9.13
CA GLU A 72 5.21 1.52 10.43
C GLU A 72 4.15 1.84 11.48
N PRO A 73 4.11 1.09 12.58
CA PRO A 73 3.24 1.45 13.69
C PRO A 73 3.78 2.69 14.41
N ASP A 74 2.90 3.50 14.94
CA ASP A 74 3.23 4.60 15.83
C ASP A 74 3.86 4.08 17.14
N ASN A 75 4.36 4.98 17.99
CA ASN A 75 5.00 4.63 19.26
C ASN A 75 4.11 3.78 20.22
N ASP A 76 2.80 3.79 20.02
CA ASP A 76 1.85 2.96 20.76
C ASP A 76 1.55 1.61 20.08
N GLY A 77 2.27 1.28 19.03
CA GLY A 77 2.13 0.04 18.27
C GLY A 77 0.94 0.01 17.32
N ARG A 78 0.26 1.13 17.07
CA ARG A 78 -0.90 1.22 16.17
C ARG A 78 -0.51 1.77 14.81
N VAL A 79 -1.04 1.18 13.74
CA VAL A 79 -0.91 1.70 12.38
C VAL A 79 -2.03 2.70 12.11
N ARG A 80 -1.68 3.98 12.01
CA ARG A 80 -2.63 5.07 11.70
C ARG A 80 -2.42 5.66 10.32
N GLN A 81 -1.21 5.54 9.80
CA GLN A 81 -0.80 6.12 8.53
C GLN A 81 -0.05 5.09 7.69
N ILE A 82 -0.20 5.21 6.39
CA ILE A 82 0.43 4.32 5.42
C ILE A 82 1.13 5.21 4.39
N PRO A 83 2.45 5.09 4.20
CA PRO A 83 3.13 5.84 3.15
C PRO A 83 2.62 5.38 1.78
N LEU A 84 2.25 6.31 0.92
CA LEU A 84 1.91 6.01 -0.46
C LEU A 84 3.14 6.00 -1.36
N LEU A 85 4.13 6.81 -1.02
CA LEU A 85 5.46 6.83 -1.63
C LEU A 85 6.52 6.77 -0.53
N LEU A 86 7.48 5.87 -0.69
CA LEU A 86 8.71 5.86 0.09
C LEU A 86 9.82 6.52 -0.72
N ARG A 87 10.73 7.21 -0.04
CA ARG A 87 11.95 7.70 -0.66
C ARG A 87 13.04 6.65 -0.56
N TYR A 88 13.55 6.19 -1.69
CA TYR A 88 14.66 5.24 -1.78
C TYR A 88 15.48 5.49 -3.03
N ASP A 89 16.80 5.54 -2.93
CA ASP A 89 17.72 5.76 -4.07
C ASP A 89 17.29 6.98 -4.95
N SER A 90 16.90 8.09 -4.29
CA SER A 90 16.45 9.35 -4.90
C SER A 90 15.24 9.23 -5.83
N VAL A 91 14.41 8.22 -5.63
CA VAL A 91 13.12 8.05 -6.31
C VAL A 91 12.00 7.75 -5.33
N GLY A 92 10.77 7.95 -5.77
CA GLY A 92 9.55 7.56 -5.04
C GLY A 92 9.16 6.12 -5.36
N VAL A 93 9.23 5.24 -4.37
CA VAL A 93 8.73 3.87 -4.51
C VAL A 93 7.26 3.85 -4.09
N PRO A 94 6.33 3.52 -4.99
CA PRO A 94 4.92 3.51 -4.66
C PRO A 94 4.54 2.31 -3.79
N SER A 95 3.52 2.49 -2.95
CA SER A 95 2.91 1.38 -2.24
C SER A 95 2.19 0.45 -3.22
N LEU A 96 2.12 -0.83 -2.85
CA LEU A 96 1.36 -1.81 -3.62
C LEU A 96 -0.13 -1.41 -3.74
N ALA A 97 -0.67 -0.76 -2.71
CA ALA A 97 -2.02 -0.21 -2.72
C ALA A 97 -2.20 0.89 -3.77
N LEU A 98 -1.23 1.82 -3.88
CA LEU A 98 -1.27 2.89 -4.87
C LEU A 98 -1.19 2.33 -6.30
N LEU A 99 -0.30 1.36 -6.55
CA LEU A 99 -0.21 0.67 -7.84
C LEU A 99 -1.52 -0.04 -8.22
N ALA A 100 -2.16 -0.71 -7.25
CA ALA A 100 -3.44 -1.39 -7.48
C ALA A 100 -4.55 -0.39 -7.85
N VAL A 101 -4.63 0.75 -7.17
CA VAL A 101 -5.59 1.82 -7.49
C VAL A 101 -5.30 2.42 -8.85
N GLN A 102 -4.05 2.79 -9.12
CA GLN A 102 -3.60 3.34 -10.39
C GLN A 102 -3.98 2.43 -11.56
N HIS A 103 -3.65 1.16 -11.48
CA HIS A 103 -3.97 0.18 -12.51
C HIS A 103 -5.49 0.01 -12.69
N SER A 104 -6.26 0.00 -11.60
CA SER A 104 -7.72 -0.12 -11.64
C SER A 104 -8.42 1.06 -12.32
N LEU A 105 -7.75 2.19 -12.41
CA LEU A 105 -8.20 3.40 -13.09
C LEU A 105 -7.64 3.52 -14.52
N HIS A 106 -6.84 2.55 -14.96
CA HIS A 106 -6.14 2.55 -16.26
C HIS A 106 -5.23 3.78 -16.43
N LEU A 107 -4.60 4.23 -15.33
CA LEU A 107 -3.67 5.37 -15.28
C LEU A 107 -2.22 4.88 -15.20
N GLY A 108 -1.27 5.75 -15.59
CA GLY A 108 0.16 5.57 -15.40
C GLY A 108 0.68 6.25 -14.12
N LEU A 109 1.92 5.97 -13.72
CA LEU A 109 2.60 6.76 -12.69
C LEU A 109 2.90 8.19 -13.16
N ASP A 110 2.95 8.41 -14.47
CA ASP A 110 3.06 9.75 -15.07
C ASP A 110 1.81 10.61 -14.82
N ASP A 111 0.68 10.00 -14.46
CA ASP A 111 -0.54 10.70 -14.06
C ASP A 111 -0.54 11.09 -12.58
N LEU A 112 0.48 10.65 -11.83
CA LEU A 112 0.65 10.98 -10.41
C LEU A 112 1.29 12.37 -10.28
N ARG A 113 0.65 13.25 -9.55
CA ARG A 113 1.15 14.60 -9.25
C ARG A 113 1.10 14.83 -7.74
N ALA A 114 2.20 15.32 -7.18
CA ALA A 114 2.17 15.93 -5.87
C ALA A 114 1.43 17.26 -5.97
N LEU A 115 0.48 17.47 -5.09
CA LEU A 115 -0.15 18.76 -4.84
C LEU A 115 0.62 19.49 -3.74
N ASP A 116 0.22 20.71 -3.39
CA ASP A 116 0.81 21.38 -2.25
C ASP A 116 0.69 20.54 -0.97
N ALA A 117 1.61 20.75 -0.03
CA ALA A 117 1.80 19.90 1.15
C ALA A 117 0.53 19.64 2.00
N SER A 118 -0.52 20.44 1.81
CA SER A 118 -1.83 20.31 2.46
C SER A 118 -2.90 19.64 1.59
N GLU A 119 -2.65 19.45 0.29
CA GLU A 119 -3.67 18.98 -0.67
C GLU A 119 -3.49 17.50 -1.05
N GLY A 120 -2.29 16.94 -0.82
CA GLY A 120 -2.02 15.53 -1.01
C GLY A 120 -1.48 15.14 -2.40
N LEU A 121 -1.91 13.99 -2.91
CA LEU A 121 -1.57 13.48 -4.22
C LEU A 121 -2.78 13.54 -5.16
N ARG A 122 -2.53 13.84 -6.42
CA ARG A 122 -3.51 13.67 -7.50
C ARG A 122 -3.08 12.51 -8.40
N LEU A 123 -3.99 11.59 -8.65
CA LEU A 123 -3.83 10.50 -9.60
C LEU A 123 -4.92 10.61 -10.67
N GLY A 124 -4.57 11.20 -11.82
CA GLY A 124 -5.57 11.58 -12.83
C GLY A 124 -6.64 12.51 -12.25
N GLY A 125 -7.88 12.07 -12.23
CA GLY A 125 -9.01 12.81 -11.63
C GLY A 125 -9.22 12.55 -10.14
N LEU A 126 -8.47 11.62 -9.53
CA LEU A 126 -8.63 11.23 -8.14
C LEU A 126 -7.70 12.06 -7.24
N ASN A 127 -8.29 12.79 -6.29
CA ASN A 127 -7.52 13.44 -5.23
C ASN A 127 -7.39 12.49 -4.03
N ILE A 128 -6.16 12.23 -3.63
CA ILE A 128 -5.82 11.35 -2.51
C ILE A 128 -5.25 12.23 -1.41
N PRO A 129 -6.01 12.48 -0.33
CA PRO A 129 -5.55 13.32 0.76
C PRO A 129 -4.37 12.66 1.48
N THR A 130 -3.23 13.35 1.54
CA THR A 130 -2.04 12.92 2.29
C THR A 130 -1.45 14.10 3.04
N ASN A 131 -0.58 13.81 4.01
CA ASN A 131 0.25 14.84 4.63
C ASN A 131 1.50 15.15 3.77
N ALA A 132 2.35 16.07 4.24
CA ALA A 132 3.60 16.44 3.57
C ALA A 132 4.58 15.26 3.37
N GLY A 133 4.50 14.23 4.18
CA GLY A 133 5.29 12.98 4.06
C GLY A 133 4.68 11.96 3.09
N VAL A 134 3.67 12.35 2.34
CA VAL A 134 2.93 11.46 1.41
C VAL A 134 2.31 10.26 2.13
N MET A 135 1.88 10.50 3.39
CA MET A 135 1.24 9.49 4.22
C MET A 135 -0.27 9.59 4.07
N LEU A 136 -0.91 8.50 3.71
CA LEU A 136 -2.36 8.34 3.75
C LEU A 136 -2.78 7.98 5.18
N ARG A 137 -3.76 8.68 5.73
CA ARG A 137 -4.48 8.25 6.92
C ARG A 137 -5.79 7.61 6.46
N PRO A 138 -5.86 6.28 6.34
CA PRO A 138 -7.07 5.63 5.85
C PRO A 138 -8.21 5.79 6.85
N ARG A 139 -9.42 5.87 6.33
CA ARG A 139 -10.61 5.68 7.17
C ARG A 139 -10.79 4.19 7.38
N TRP A 140 -10.46 3.73 8.57
CA TRP A 140 -10.59 2.33 8.92
C TRP A 140 -12.07 1.94 8.92
N GLN A 141 -12.42 0.99 8.08
CA GLN A 141 -13.73 0.38 8.08
C GLN A 141 -13.68 -0.79 9.09
N VAL A 142 -14.51 -0.74 10.10
CA VAL A 142 -14.62 -1.80 11.09
C VAL A 142 -16.00 -2.43 10.95
N SER A 143 -16.05 -3.72 10.69
CA SER A 143 -17.31 -4.47 10.76
C SER A 143 -17.67 -4.69 12.23
N GLY A 144 -18.91 -4.38 12.60
CA GLY A 144 -19.39 -4.42 14.01
C GLY A 144 -19.33 -5.80 14.67
N ASP A 145 -19.41 -6.86 13.89
CA ASP A 145 -19.36 -8.25 14.36
C ASP A 145 -18.13 -8.93 13.84
N SER A 146 -17.01 -8.99 14.51
CA SER A 146 -15.81 -9.83 14.27
C SER A 146 -15.61 -10.39 12.84
N ALA A 147 -16.47 -10.09 11.90
CA ALA A 147 -16.40 -10.49 10.50
C ALA A 147 -15.33 -9.69 9.77
N ALA A 148 -14.63 -10.32 8.84
CA ALA A 148 -13.67 -9.64 7.98
C ALA A 148 -14.35 -8.44 7.27
N THR A 149 -13.69 -7.29 7.31
CA THR A 149 -14.21 -6.06 6.69
C THR A 149 -14.33 -6.19 5.16
N PHE A 150 -13.51 -7.04 4.58
CA PHE A 150 -13.51 -7.32 3.14
C PHE A 150 -13.86 -8.79 2.87
N PRO A 151 -14.56 -9.08 1.76
CA PRO A 151 -14.79 -10.47 1.36
C PRO A 151 -13.47 -11.22 1.22
N THR A 152 -13.35 -12.33 1.92
CA THR A 152 -12.14 -13.14 1.96
C THR A 152 -12.43 -14.53 1.38
N LEU A 153 -11.50 -15.02 0.57
CA LEU A 153 -11.53 -16.36 0.00
C LEU A 153 -10.23 -17.08 0.33
N SER A 154 -10.32 -18.35 0.67
CA SER A 154 -9.12 -19.18 0.81
C SER A 154 -8.45 -19.37 -0.55
N ALA A 155 -7.11 -19.25 -0.59
CA ALA A 155 -6.35 -19.56 -1.80
C ALA A 155 -6.60 -21.00 -2.27
N ALA A 156 -6.79 -21.94 -1.34
CA ALA A 156 -7.14 -23.33 -1.66
C ALA A 156 -8.46 -23.39 -2.45
N SER A 157 -9.51 -22.70 -2.02
CA SER A 157 -10.80 -22.72 -2.72
C SER A 157 -10.71 -22.17 -4.15
N VAL A 158 -9.80 -21.22 -4.40
CA VAL A 158 -9.55 -20.71 -5.75
C VAL A 158 -8.80 -21.75 -6.61
N LEU A 159 -7.79 -22.40 -6.03
CA LEU A 159 -6.99 -23.41 -6.72
C LEU A 159 -7.81 -24.67 -7.04
N ASP A 160 -8.68 -25.09 -6.11
CA ASP A 160 -9.54 -26.27 -6.25
C ASP A 160 -10.80 -25.98 -7.10
N GLY A 161 -10.99 -24.75 -7.53
CA GLY A 161 -12.16 -24.34 -8.33
C GLY A 161 -13.48 -24.33 -7.56
N THR A 162 -13.45 -24.38 -6.22
CA THR A 162 -14.65 -24.34 -5.35
C THR A 162 -15.08 -22.93 -4.98
N ALA A 163 -14.26 -21.91 -5.31
CA ALA A 163 -14.63 -20.51 -5.11
C ALA A 163 -15.88 -20.14 -5.96
N PRO A 164 -16.82 -19.33 -5.44
CA PRO A 164 -18.01 -18.94 -6.18
C PRO A 164 -17.66 -18.33 -7.54
N ALA A 165 -18.35 -18.75 -8.59
CA ALA A 165 -18.10 -18.26 -9.94
C ALA A 165 -18.24 -16.74 -10.01
N GLY A 166 -17.29 -16.06 -10.63
CA GLY A 166 -17.28 -14.61 -10.79
C GLY A 166 -16.93 -13.81 -9.52
N SER A 167 -16.62 -14.47 -8.40
CA SER A 167 -16.30 -13.78 -7.14
C SER A 167 -15.12 -12.80 -7.24
N LEU A 168 -14.16 -13.05 -8.14
CA LEU A 168 -12.97 -12.23 -8.37
C LEU A 168 -13.08 -11.29 -9.58
N LYS A 169 -14.12 -11.48 -10.43
CA LYS A 169 -14.26 -10.72 -11.66
C LYS A 169 -14.45 -9.23 -11.41
N GLY A 170 -13.63 -8.39 -12.07
CA GLY A 170 -13.71 -6.92 -11.98
C GLY A 170 -13.33 -6.35 -10.61
N LYS A 171 -12.61 -7.12 -9.80
CA LYS A 171 -12.18 -6.70 -8.46
C LYS A 171 -10.66 -6.55 -8.39
N ILE A 172 -10.22 -5.67 -7.51
CA ILE A 172 -8.84 -5.66 -7.03
C ILE A 172 -8.73 -6.82 -6.02
N VAL A 173 -7.84 -7.77 -6.30
CA VAL A 173 -7.61 -8.94 -5.45
C VAL A 173 -6.25 -8.79 -4.78
N LEU A 174 -6.25 -8.79 -3.46
CA LEU A 174 -5.03 -8.78 -2.66
C LEU A 174 -4.78 -10.20 -2.13
N VAL A 175 -3.59 -10.70 -2.37
CA VAL A 175 -3.16 -12.02 -1.90
C VAL A 175 -2.14 -11.82 -0.79
N GLY A 176 -2.41 -12.38 0.38
CA GLY A 176 -1.53 -12.25 1.53
C GLY A 176 -1.79 -13.35 2.56
N GLU A 177 -0.87 -13.46 3.50
CA GLU A 177 -1.01 -14.36 4.62
C GLU A 177 -2.01 -13.79 5.63
N MET A 178 -2.94 -14.63 6.08
CA MET A 178 -3.95 -14.34 7.09
C MET A 178 -3.94 -15.49 8.12
N THR A 179 -2.87 -15.58 8.90
CA THR A 179 -2.75 -16.59 9.94
C THR A 179 -2.75 -15.94 11.33
N ASP A 180 -3.47 -16.56 12.25
CA ASP A 180 -3.49 -16.19 13.68
C ASP A 180 -2.42 -16.93 14.48
N ALA A 181 -1.44 -17.56 13.81
CA ALA A 181 -0.37 -18.26 14.48
C ALA A 181 0.47 -17.31 15.37
N PRO A 182 0.95 -17.78 16.52
CA PRO A 182 1.85 -16.97 17.36
C PRO A 182 3.08 -16.50 16.57
N GLY A 183 3.35 -15.20 16.59
CA GLY A 183 4.45 -14.58 15.84
C GLY A 183 4.11 -14.23 14.40
N ALA A 184 2.89 -14.45 13.92
CA ALA A 184 2.45 -13.95 12.64
C ALA A 184 2.50 -12.42 12.61
N ALA A 185 2.86 -11.86 11.44
CA ALA A 185 2.83 -10.42 11.27
C ALA A 185 1.39 -9.93 11.42
N ALA A 186 1.19 -9.00 12.36
CA ALA A 186 -0.10 -8.35 12.58
C ALA A 186 0.14 -6.86 12.83
N ALA A 187 -0.75 -6.04 12.33
CA ALA A 187 -0.79 -4.62 12.63
C ALA A 187 -1.91 -4.36 13.64
N ARG A 188 -1.68 -3.46 14.58
CA ARG A 188 -2.74 -3.00 15.47
C ARG A 188 -3.43 -1.79 14.85
N VAL A 189 -4.73 -1.91 14.65
CA VAL A 189 -5.59 -0.81 14.21
C VAL A 189 -6.67 -0.63 15.25
N GLU A 190 -6.71 0.54 15.88
CA GLU A 190 -7.52 0.77 17.08
C GLU A 190 -7.22 -0.31 18.13
N GLU A 191 -8.21 -1.09 18.54
CA GLU A 191 -8.06 -2.17 19.54
C GLU A 191 -7.95 -3.57 18.88
N ARG A 192 -7.91 -3.65 17.54
CA ARG A 192 -7.89 -4.91 16.79
C ARG A 192 -6.52 -5.21 16.21
N LEU A 193 -6.16 -6.47 16.21
CA LEU A 193 -5.09 -6.98 15.36
C LEU A 193 -5.66 -7.26 13.97
N VAL A 194 -4.99 -6.76 12.95
CA VAL A 194 -5.36 -6.96 11.54
C VAL A 194 -4.17 -7.51 10.76
N HIS A 195 -4.44 -8.30 9.75
CA HIS A 195 -3.38 -8.83 8.91
C HIS A 195 -2.84 -7.74 7.97
N PRO A 196 -1.54 -7.77 7.61
CA PRO A 196 -0.94 -6.76 6.73
C PRO A 196 -1.68 -6.59 5.40
N VAL A 197 -2.26 -7.66 4.86
CA VAL A 197 -3.07 -7.59 3.64
C VAL A 197 -4.36 -6.79 3.82
N GLU A 198 -4.95 -6.80 5.02
CA GLU A 198 -6.13 -5.98 5.34
C GLU A 198 -5.76 -4.49 5.43
N VAL A 199 -4.56 -4.17 5.94
CA VAL A 199 -4.03 -2.79 5.94
C VAL A 199 -3.96 -2.25 4.51
N LEU A 200 -3.46 -3.06 3.57
CA LEU A 200 -3.44 -2.70 2.14
C LEU A 200 -4.85 -2.55 1.58
N ALA A 201 -5.78 -3.43 1.94
CA ALA A 201 -7.18 -3.35 1.50
C ALA A 201 -7.86 -2.07 1.98
N GLN A 202 -7.61 -1.65 3.24
CA GLN A 202 -8.09 -0.38 3.78
C GLN A 202 -7.51 0.82 3.03
N ALA A 203 -6.22 0.78 2.68
CA ALA A 203 -5.59 1.84 1.89
C ALA A 203 -6.22 1.94 0.49
N VAL A 204 -6.38 0.82 -0.21
CA VAL A 204 -7.05 0.77 -1.52
C VAL A 204 -8.47 1.31 -1.44
N SER A 205 -9.26 0.86 -0.45
CA SER A 205 -10.64 1.30 -0.26
C SER A 205 -10.70 2.80 0.03
N SER A 206 -9.87 3.31 0.95
CA SER A 206 -9.85 4.72 1.33
C SER A 206 -9.47 5.62 0.15
N MET A 207 -8.49 5.22 -0.66
CA MET A 207 -8.12 5.97 -1.87
C MET A 207 -9.26 5.98 -2.89
N ARG A 208 -9.83 4.81 -3.20
CA ARG A 208 -10.91 4.66 -4.19
C ARG A 208 -12.16 5.46 -3.84
N LEU A 209 -12.47 5.57 -2.56
CA LEU A 209 -13.67 6.25 -2.05
C LEU A 209 -13.40 7.71 -1.66
N GLY A 210 -12.16 8.19 -1.76
CA GLY A 210 -11.79 9.54 -1.33
C GLY A 210 -11.95 9.76 0.18
N LEU A 211 -11.82 8.71 0.99
CA LEU A 211 -12.07 8.73 2.43
C LEU A 211 -10.80 8.94 3.28
N GLY A 212 -9.74 9.47 2.71
CA GLY A 212 -8.55 9.85 3.48
C GLY A 212 -8.86 10.97 4.48
N VAL A 213 -8.30 10.85 5.69
CA VAL A 213 -8.42 11.87 6.71
C VAL A 213 -7.23 12.81 6.64
N VAL A 214 -7.48 14.11 6.53
CA VAL A 214 -6.44 15.16 6.59
C VAL A 214 -6.63 15.95 7.86
N GLU A 215 -5.52 16.23 8.52
CA GLU A 215 -5.50 17.16 9.64
C GLU A 215 -5.45 18.59 9.09
N PRO A 216 -6.46 19.42 9.36
CA PRO A 216 -6.50 20.76 8.80
C PRO A 216 -5.38 21.62 9.38
N ALA A 217 -4.79 22.50 8.59
CA ALA A 217 -3.65 23.34 8.97
C ALA A 217 -3.89 24.21 10.24
N TRP A 218 -5.14 24.51 10.54
CA TRP A 218 -5.52 25.27 11.75
C TRP A 218 -5.58 24.41 13.03
N ALA A 219 -5.56 23.07 12.94
CA ALA A 219 -5.71 22.21 14.11
C ALA A 219 -4.56 22.40 15.12
N MET A 220 -3.32 22.43 14.64
CA MET A 220 -2.15 22.66 15.50
C MET A 220 -2.17 24.00 16.22
N PRO A 221 -2.36 25.16 15.57
CA PRO A 221 -2.48 26.45 16.24
C PRO A 221 -3.59 26.48 17.29
N VAL A 222 -4.76 25.91 16.99
CA VAL A 222 -5.88 25.86 17.95
C VAL A 222 -5.55 24.99 19.15
N THR A 223 -4.91 23.84 18.93
CA THR A 223 -4.47 22.96 20.02
C THR A 223 -3.51 23.69 20.97
N TRP A 224 -2.51 24.41 20.44
CA TRP A 224 -1.60 25.20 21.25
C TRP A 224 -2.29 26.34 21.99
N LEU A 225 -3.27 27.00 21.36
CA LEU A 225 -4.05 28.03 22.03
C LEU A 225 -4.83 27.48 23.23
N VAL A 226 -5.47 26.32 23.06
CA VAL A 226 -6.24 25.65 24.13
C VAL A 226 -5.34 25.16 25.26
N LEU A 227 -4.12 24.69 24.97
CA LEU A 227 -3.17 24.25 25.98
C LEU A 227 -2.50 25.42 26.74
N ALA A 228 -2.54 26.63 26.20
CA ALA A 228 -1.97 27.84 26.82
C ALA A 228 -2.95 28.60 27.74
N LEU A 229 -4.22 28.21 27.76
CA LEU A 229 -5.29 28.74 28.62
C LEU A 229 -5.44 27.89 29.89
#